data_6851962d783eb064bbf5299c1ce035a6
#
_entry.id   6851962d783eb064bbf5299c1ce035a6
#
_cell.length_a   1.000
_cell.length_b   1.000
_cell.length_c   1.000
_cell.angle_alpha   90.00
_cell.angle_beta   90.00
_cell.angle_gamma   90.00
#
_symmetry.space_group_name_H-M   'P 1'
#
loop_
_entity.id
_entity.type
_entity.pdbx_description
1 polymer ?
#
loop_
_entity_poly.entity_id
_entity_poly.type
_entity_poly.pdbx_seq_one_letter_code
_entity_poly.pdbx_strand_id
1 'polypeptide(L)'
;AKLGMYKEDLINKSFHSLTPKLLLRYAPGQMRNIESVSKRLSYANLFSLNKVDELDVVEPGLSTSIGFEYKKNKLNDSNDVGEEVFSLSLGQVVSEKENMDIPSSTSIDQRFSDIVGTSKYNINEKLNLNYNFSIDQSYKNFNYNEVGTDLKFEKAKFNLSYLQEKNHIGNKEYLQTGAEFKLNNSSELGFNTKRNLLTSSAEFYNLSYSYINDCLKAGIAYRREFYTDRDIE
;
A
#
# COMPACT_ATOMS: atom_id res chain seq x y z
N ALA A 1 -18.02 1.00 -13.91
CA ALA A 1 -18.63 -0.32 -14.10
C ALA A 1 -17.71 -1.40 -13.55
N LYS A 2 -18.29 -2.51 -13.08
CA LYS A 2 -17.60 -3.72 -12.62
C LYS A 2 -18.29 -4.91 -13.27
N LEU A 3 -17.51 -5.84 -13.83
CA LEU A 3 -18.01 -7.07 -14.40
C LEU A 3 -17.19 -8.23 -13.81
N GLY A 4 -17.83 -9.07 -12.99
CA GLY A 4 -17.16 -10.22 -12.38
C GLY A 4 -17.13 -11.41 -13.34
N MET A 5 -15.97 -11.99 -13.56
CA MET A 5 -15.75 -13.26 -14.24
C MET A 5 -15.20 -14.25 -13.23
N TYR A 6 -15.74 -15.47 -13.24
CA TYR A 6 -15.41 -16.50 -12.24
C TYR A 6 -15.05 -17.81 -12.92
N LYS A 7 -14.12 -18.53 -12.32
CA LYS A 7 -13.75 -19.89 -12.72
C LYS A 7 -13.49 -20.73 -11.47
N GLU A 8 -14.14 -21.87 -11.40
CA GLU A 8 -13.88 -22.89 -10.40
C GLU A 8 -12.97 -23.97 -10.99
N ASP A 9 -11.93 -24.32 -10.26
CA ASP A 9 -11.05 -25.45 -10.55
C ASP A 9 -11.18 -26.46 -9.41
N LEU A 10 -12.05 -27.44 -9.61
CA LEU A 10 -12.34 -28.46 -8.62
C LEU A 10 -11.18 -29.44 -8.42
N ILE A 11 -10.33 -29.62 -9.43
CA ILE A 11 -9.16 -30.51 -9.35
C ILE A 11 -8.13 -29.91 -8.37
N ASN A 12 -7.85 -28.60 -8.51
CA ASN A 12 -6.90 -27.89 -7.66
C ASN A 12 -7.57 -27.22 -6.45
N LYS A 13 -8.85 -27.49 -6.19
CA LYS A 13 -9.65 -26.87 -5.11
C LYS A 13 -9.42 -25.36 -5.04
N SER A 14 -9.57 -24.67 -6.17
CA SER A 14 -9.34 -23.23 -6.24
C SER A 14 -10.46 -22.49 -6.99
N PHE A 15 -10.78 -21.31 -6.48
CA PHE A 15 -11.73 -20.38 -7.07
C PHE A 15 -10.99 -19.14 -7.57
N HIS A 16 -11.19 -18.80 -8.83
CA HIS A 16 -10.56 -17.65 -9.46
C HIS A 16 -11.61 -16.61 -9.81
N SER A 17 -11.36 -15.35 -9.48
CA SER A 17 -12.21 -14.24 -9.89
C SER A 17 -11.37 -13.17 -10.58
N LEU A 18 -11.89 -12.66 -11.68
CA LEU A 18 -11.31 -11.49 -12.39
C LEU A 18 -12.40 -10.44 -12.52
N THR A 19 -12.15 -9.25 -11.99
CA THR A 19 -13.09 -8.13 -11.98
C THR A 19 -12.48 -6.93 -12.69
N PRO A 20 -12.74 -6.74 -13.98
CA PRO A 20 -12.43 -5.47 -14.65
C PRO A 20 -13.18 -4.31 -14.02
N LYS A 21 -12.54 -3.17 -13.92
CA LYS A 21 -13.08 -1.93 -13.35
C LYS A 21 -12.88 -0.78 -14.31
N LEU A 22 -13.92 0.02 -14.47
CA LEU A 22 -13.90 1.24 -15.26
C LEU A 22 -14.63 2.35 -14.49
N LEU A 23 -13.97 3.48 -14.32
CA LEU A 23 -14.56 4.71 -13.81
C LEU A 23 -14.36 5.81 -14.85
N LEU A 24 -15.46 6.28 -15.44
CA LEU A 24 -15.47 7.51 -16.25
C LEU A 24 -15.93 8.66 -15.35
N ARG A 25 -15.17 9.74 -15.33
CA ARG A 25 -15.41 10.89 -14.48
C ARG A 25 -15.27 12.17 -15.30
N TYR A 26 -16.21 13.06 -15.10
CA TYR A 26 -16.15 14.43 -15.63
C TYR A 26 -16.42 15.42 -14.48
N ALA A 27 -15.52 16.36 -14.26
CA ALA A 27 -15.67 17.43 -13.29
C ALA A 27 -15.47 18.78 -13.99
N PRO A 28 -16.55 19.56 -14.19
CA PRO A 28 -16.44 20.91 -14.72
C PRO A 28 -15.82 21.85 -13.68
N GLY A 29 -15.08 22.85 -14.13
CA GLY A 29 -14.53 23.89 -13.26
C GLY A 29 -13.01 23.95 -13.25
N GLN A 30 -12.49 24.66 -12.28
CA GLN A 30 -11.07 24.83 -12.02
C GLN A 30 -10.74 24.34 -10.62
N MET A 31 -9.51 23.98 -10.39
CA MET A 31 -9.04 23.58 -9.07
C MET A 31 -8.00 24.57 -8.53
N ARG A 32 -7.81 24.57 -7.22
CA ARG A 32 -6.70 25.25 -6.57
C ARG A 32 -5.39 24.53 -6.95
N ASN A 33 -4.32 25.29 -7.16
CA ASN A 33 -3.01 24.73 -7.34
C ASN A 33 -2.56 24.00 -6.05
N ILE A 34 -2.21 22.73 -6.18
CA ILE A 34 -1.74 21.87 -5.12
C ILE A 34 -0.43 21.15 -5.49
N GLU A 35 0.29 21.66 -6.47
CA GLU A 35 1.55 21.09 -6.99
C GLU A 35 2.55 20.77 -5.89
N SER A 36 2.62 21.60 -4.85
CA SER A 36 3.54 21.43 -3.71
C SER A 36 3.11 20.37 -2.70
N VAL A 37 1.92 19.79 -2.82
CA VAL A 37 1.42 18.78 -1.87
C VAL A 37 2.02 17.43 -2.20
N SER A 38 2.64 16.79 -1.20
CA SER A 38 3.20 15.44 -1.37
C SER A 38 2.10 14.39 -1.30
N LYS A 39 1.62 13.97 -2.45
CA LYS A 39 0.60 12.91 -2.62
C LYS A 39 1.10 11.86 -3.61
N ARG A 40 0.49 10.68 -3.61
CA ARG A 40 0.82 9.60 -4.52
C ARG A 40 -0.43 8.89 -5.00
N LEU A 41 -0.46 8.55 -6.29
CA LEU A 41 -1.45 7.62 -6.81
C LEU A 41 -1.13 6.21 -6.33
N SER A 42 -2.14 5.49 -5.91
CA SER A 42 -2.08 4.08 -5.52
C SER A 42 -3.32 3.36 -6.04
N TYR A 43 -3.31 2.03 -6.05
CA TYR A 43 -4.51 1.29 -6.43
C TYR A 43 -5.71 1.59 -5.52
N ALA A 44 -5.47 1.92 -4.25
CA ALA A 44 -6.53 2.22 -3.28
C ALA A 44 -7.33 3.48 -3.64
N ASN A 45 -6.68 4.53 -4.16
CA ASN A 45 -7.33 5.79 -4.54
C ASN A 45 -7.63 5.90 -6.05
N LEU A 46 -7.20 4.93 -6.88
CA LEU A 46 -7.34 4.95 -8.34
C LEU A 46 -8.78 5.12 -8.82
N PHE A 47 -9.73 4.49 -8.16
CA PHE A 47 -11.16 4.53 -8.49
C PHE A 47 -11.96 5.47 -7.57
N SER A 48 -11.27 6.34 -6.83
CA SER A 48 -11.88 7.43 -6.07
C SER A 48 -12.34 8.56 -7.00
N LEU A 49 -13.38 9.28 -6.59
CA LEU A 49 -13.79 10.52 -7.29
C LEU A 49 -12.79 11.65 -7.05
N ASN A 50 -12.14 11.69 -5.90
CA ASN A 50 -10.98 12.53 -5.60
C ASN A 50 -9.76 11.60 -5.42
N LYS A 51 -8.87 11.55 -6.42
CA LYS A 51 -7.72 10.65 -6.41
C LYS A 51 -6.54 11.22 -5.62
N VAL A 52 -6.47 12.54 -5.55
CA VAL A 52 -5.42 13.24 -4.78
C VAL A 52 -5.69 13.18 -3.29
N ASP A 53 -6.95 12.97 -2.88
CA ASP A 53 -7.37 12.90 -1.49
C ASP A 53 -6.96 14.14 -0.68
N GLU A 54 -7.14 15.32 -1.28
CA GLU A 54 -6.91 16.61 -0.65
C GLU A 54 -8.24 17.32 -0.39
N LEU A 55 -8.34 18.01 0.75
CA LEU A 55 -9.56 18.72 1.13
C LEU A 55 -9.89 19.84 0.13
N ASP A 56 -11.16 19.95 -0.21
CA ASP A 56 -11.69 20.99 -1.11
C ASP A 56 -11.05 21.04 -2.51
N VAL A 57 -10.48 19.89 -2.94
CA VAL A 57 -9.87 19.76 -4.25
C VAL A 57 -10.55 18.63 -5.02
N VAL A 58 -10.93 18.93 -6.25
CA VAL A 58 -11.45 17.96 -7.22
C VAL A 58 -10.73 18.17 -8.52
N GLU A 59 -10.03 17.15 -9.02
CA GLU A 59 -9.33 17.24 -10.31
C GLU A 59 -10.34 17.58 -11.42
N PRO A 60 -10.16 18.67 -12.20
CA PRO A 60 -11.10 19.06 -13.24
C PRO A 60 -10.90 18.24 -14.51
N GLY A 61 -11.90 18.32 -15.41
CA GLY A 61 -11.84 17.73 -16.73
C GLY A 61 -12.39 16.30 -16.79
N LEU A 62 -12.13 15.67 -17.94
CA LEU A 62 -12.53 14.31 -18.24
C LEU A 62 -11.37 13.35 -17.92
N SER A 63 -11.63 12.35 -17.10
CA SER A 63 -10.66 11.30 -16.83
C SER A 63 -11.33 9.92 -16.76
N THR A 64 -10.55 8.91 -17.11
CA THR A 64 -10.97 7.50 -17.06
C THR A 64 -9.97 6.71 -16.24
N SER A 65 -10.42 6.01 -15.20
CA SER A 65 -9.62 5.02 -14.50
C SER A 65 -9.97 3.64 -15.01
N ILE A 66 -8.97 2.90 -15.46
CA ILE A 66 -9.09 1.55 -16.00
C ILE A 66 -8.25 0.62 -15.16
N GLY A 67 -8.76 -0.56 -14.84
CA GLY A 67 -7.99 -1.55 -14.09
C GLY A 67 -8.74 -2.86 -13.91
N PHE A 68 -8.12 -3.75 -13.16
CA PHE A 68 -8.73 -5.03 -12.80
C PHE A 68 -8.27 -5.50 -11.43
N GLU A 69 -9.05 -6.39 -10.86
CA GLU A 69 -8.71 -7.19 -9.68
C GLU A 69 -8.81 -8.67 -10.03
N TYR A 70 -7.74 -9.38 -9.79
CA TYR A 70 -7.70 -10.83 -9.84
C TYR A 70 -7.52 -11.40 -8.45
N LYS A 71 -8.32 -12.41 -8.09
CA LYS A 71 -8.21 -13.12 -6.81
C LYS A 71 -8.23 -14.62 -7.04
N LYS A 72 -7.42 -15.33 -6.27
CA LYS A 72 -7.41 -16.78 -6.16
C LYS A 72 -7.69 -17.15 -4.70
N ASN A 73 -8.77 -17.88 -4.49
CA ASN A 73 -9.17 -18.42 -3.19
C ASN A 73 -9.03 -19.94 -3.18
N LYS A 74 -8.83 -20.53 -2.02
CA LYS A 74 -9.01 -21.97 -1.81
C LYS A 74 -10.50 -22.29 -1.80
N LEU A 75 -10.88 -23.50 -2.27
CA LEU A 75 -12.19 -24.07 -2.00
C LEU A 75 -12.09 -24.96 -0.77
N ASN A 76 -13.05 -24.83 0.12
CA ASN A 76 -13.21 -25.71 1.27
C ASN A 76 -13.72 -27.11 0.82
N ASP A 77 -13.75 -28.05 1.73
CA ASP A 77 -14.27 -29.40 1.42
C ASP A 77 -15.75 -29.43 0.99
N SER A 78 -16.51 -28.41 1.39
CA SER A 78 -17.89 -28.15 0.94
C SER A 78 -17.99 -27.47 -0.43
N ASN A 79 -16.87 -27.21 -1.11
CA ASN A 79 -16.75 -26.38 -2.32
C ASN A 79 -17.15 -24.91 -2.14
N ASP A 80 -17.24 -24.42 -0.93
CA ASP A 80 -17.44 -23.01 -0.67
C ASP A 80 -16.12 -22.22 -0.83
N VAL A 81 -16.24 -20.95 -1.22
CA VAL A 81 -15.09 -20.04 -1.37
C VAL A 81 -14.50 -19.74 0.01
N GLY A 82 -13.29 -20.23 0.24
CA GLY A 82 -12.54 -20.06 1.47
C GLY A 82 -11.53 -18.91 1.38
N GLU A 83 -10.38 -19.10 2.03
CA GLU A 83 -9.36 -18.06 2.19
C GLU A 83 -8.75 -17.60 0.86
N GLU A 84 -8.47 -16.30 0.76
CA GLU A 84 -7.71 -15.70 -0.34
C GLU A 84 -6.25 -16.16 -0.25
N VAL A 85 -5.74 -16.78 -1.30
CA VAL A 85 -4.34 -17.21 -1.43
C VAL A 85 -3.51 -16.16 -2.12
N PHE A 86 -4.06 -15.57 -3.18
CA PHE A 86 -3.37 -14.59 -4.00
C PHE A 86 -4.35 -13.55 -4.52
N SER A 87 -3.93 -12.30 -4.52
CA SER A 87 -4.61 -11.24 -5.24
C SER A 87 -3.62 -10.35 -5.98
N LEU A 88 -4.05 -9.84 -7.11
CA LEU A 88 -3.34 -8.86 -7.93
C LEU A 88 -4.34 -7.83 -8.44
N SER A 89 -4.04 -6.58 -8.21
CA SER A 89 -4.85 -5.47 -8.69
C SER A 89 -3.95 -4.48 -9.40
N LEU A 90 -4.37 -4.06 -10.58
CA LEU A 90 -3.65 -3.13 -11.44
C LEU A 90 -4.59 -2.08 -11.99
N GLY A 91 -4.06 -0.89 -12.27
CA GLY A 91 -4.81 0.10 -13.02
C GLY A 91 -4.03 1.37 -13.30
N GLN A 92 -4.64 2.20 -14.15
CA GLN A 92 -4.08 3.44 -14.67
C GLN A 92 -5.18 4.48 -14.85
N VAL A 93 -4.83 5.75 -14.75
CA VAL A 93 -5.69 6.88 -15.09
C VAL A 93 -5.29 7.41 -16.47
N VAL A 94 -6.30 7.70 -17.29
CA VAL A 94 -6.14 8.39 -18.57
C VAL A 94 -6.95 9.69 -18.49
N SER A 95 -6.29 10.82 -18.64
CA SER A 95 -6.87 12.16 -18.59
C SER A 95 -6.93 12.77 -20.00
N GLU A 96 -7.96 13.55 -20.28
CA GLU A 96 -8.10 14.26 -21.57
C GLU A 96 -6.95 15.26 -21.77
N LYS A 97 -6.55 15.95 -20.69
CA LYS A 97 -5.53 17.01 -20.70
C LYS A 97 -4.58 16.84 -19.54
N GLU A 98 -3.38 17.37 -19.71
CA GLU A 98 -2.43 17.57 -18.62
C GLU A 98 -2.90 18.68 -17.68
N ASN A 99 -2.57 18.59 -16.41
CA ASN A 99 -2.93 19.57 -15.39
C ASN A 99 -1.78 19.80 -14.42
N MET A 100 -1.04 20.87 -14.61
CA MET A 100 0.13 21.24 -13.80
C MET A 100 -0.21 21.72 -12.39
N ASP A 101 -1.49 21.95 -12.06
CA ASP A 101 -1.93 22.27 -10.70
C ASP A 101 -1.96 21.04 -9.78
N ILE A 102 -1.79 19.83 -10.35
CA ILE A 102 -1.76 18.56 -9.63
C ILE A 102 -0.30 18.19 -9.30
N PRO A 103 0.00 17.62 -8.12
CA PRO A 103 1.34 17.18 -7.80
C PRO A 103 1.88 16.14 -8.80
N SER A 104 3.07 16.38 -9.35
CA SER A 104 3.74 15.45 -10.26
C SER A 104 4.01 14.09 -9.62
N SER A 105 4.15 14.04 -8.31
CA SER A 105 4.30 12.81 -7.53
C SER A 105 3.11 11.84 -7.65
N THR A 106 1.95 12.33 -8.11
CA THR A 106 0.78 11.50 -8.39
C THR A 106 0.77 10.92 -9.80
N SER A 107 1.56 11.47 -10.73
CA SER A 107 1.52 11.20 -12.18
C SER A 107 0.17 11.49 -12.87
N ILE A 108 -0.84 12.01 -12.15
CA ILE A 108 -2.15 12.38 -12.72
C ILE A 108 -2.09 13.78 -13.39
N ASP A 109 -1.03 14.53 -13.13
CA ASP A 109 -0.70 15.77 -13.84
C ASP A 109 -0.54 15.56 -15.36
N GLN A 110 -0.21 14.32 -15.77
CA GLN A 110 0.00 13.89 -17.14
C GLN A 110 -1.26 13.23 -17.74
N ARG A 111 -1.27 13.07 -19.07
CA ARG A 111 -2.39 12.40 -19.76
C ARG A 111 -2.52 10.93 -19.39
N PHE A 112 -1.41 10.24 -19.18
CA PHE A 112 -1.35 8.86 -18.70
C PHE A 112 -0.63 8.86 -17.38
N SER A 113 -1.29 8.40 -16.32
CA SER A 113 -0.63 8.21 -15.05
C SER A 113 0.32 7.02 -15.09
N ASP A 114 1.12 6.88 -14.05
CA ASP A 114 1.78 5.62 -13.77
C ASP A 114 0.78 4.48 -13.67
N ILE A 115 1.21 3.26 -14.00
CA ILE A 115 0.47 2.05 -13.66
C ILE A 115 0.72 1.73 -12.22
N VAL A 116 -0.34 1.76 -11.42
CA VAL A 116 -0.28 1.43 -10.01
C VAL A 116 -0.89 0.06 -9.74
N GLY A 117 -0.28 -0.66 -8.82
CA GLY A 117 -0.76 -1.99 -8.47
C GLY A 117 -0.48 -2.40 -7.05
N THR A 118 -1.22 -3.42 -6.63
CA THR A 118 -1.03 -4.11 -5.36
C THR A 118 -1.19 -5.60 -5.56
N SER A 119 -0.35 -6.37 -4.89
CA SER A 119 -0.42 -7.82 -4.88
C SER A 119 -0.31 -8.32 -3.45
N LYS A 120 -1.09 -9.34 -3.10
CA LYS A 120 -1.01 -10.04 -1.82
C LYS A 120 -0.86 -11.54 -2.08
N TYR A 121 -0.01 -12.16 -1.32
CA TYR A 121 0.19 -13.60 -1.37
C TYR A 121 0.20 -14.19 0.06
N ASN A 122 -0.85 -14.88 0.40
CA ASN A 122 -1.00 -15.59 1.67
C ASN A 122 -0.47 -17.02 1.47
N ILE A 123 0.80 -17.25 1.81
CA ILE A 123 1.45 -18.56 1.65
C ILE A 123 0.80 -19.56 2.60
N ASN A 124 0.54 -19.13 3.82
CA ASN A 124 -0.20 -19.87 4.85
C ASN A 124 -0.69 -18.88 5.92
N GLU A 125 -1.35 -19.38 6.96
CA GLU A 125 -1.85 -18.55 8.08
C GLU A 125 -0.75 -17.76 8.82
N LYS A 126 0.51 -18.17 8.67
CA LYS A 126 1.66 -17.59 9.38
C LYS A 126 2.47 -16.62 8.53
N LEU A 127 2.42 -16.73 7.21
CA LEU A 127 3.26 -15.94 6.30
C LEU A 127 2.43 -15.29 5.21
N ASN A 128 2.43 -13.95 5.24
CA ASN A 128 1.79 -13.10 4.23
C ASN A 128 2.85 -12.22 3.57
N LEU A 129 2.76 -12.08 2.26
CA LEU A 129 3.55 -11.14 1.47
C LEU A 129 2.61 -10.11 0.84
N ASN A 130 2.99 -8.86 0.87
CA ASN A 130 2.30 -7.76 0.20
C ASN A 130 3.30 -6.97 -0.65
N TYR A 131 2.85 -6.53 -1.80
CA TYR A 131 3.64 -5.75 -2.73
C TYR A 131 2.80 -4.65 -3.35
N ASN A 132 3.21 -3.39 -3.16
CA ASN A 132 2.63 -2.23 -3.80
C ASN A 132 3.67 -1.62 -4.74
N PHE A 133 3.23 -1.19 -5.92
CA PHE A 133 4.15 -0.64 -6.90
C PHE A 133 3.51 0.43 -7.78
N SER A 134 4.38 1.25 -8.37
CA SER A 134 4.06 2.16 -9.46
C SER A 134 5.11 2.00 -10.56
N ILE A 135 4.64 1.79 -11.78
CA ILE A 135 5.48 1.68 -12.98
C ILE A 135 5.22 2.91 -13.84
N ASP A 136 6.29 3.54 -14.28
CA ASP A 136 6.24 4.66 -15.22
C ASP A 136 5.40 4.33 -16.46
N GLN A 137 4.74 5.33 -17.02
CA GLN A 137 3.95 5.22 -18.25
C GLN A 137 4.72 4.64 -19.44
N SER A 138 6.04 4.75 -19.45
CA SER A 138 6.91 4.13 -20.47
C SER A 138 7.20 2.65 -20.23
N TYR A 139 6.74 2.07 -19.11
CA TYR A 139 6.95 0.69 -18.65
C TYR A 139 8.43 0.32 -18.39
N LYS A 140 9.31 1.30 -18.26
CA LYS A 140 10.77 1.07 -18.13
C LYS A 140 11.24 1.10 -16.69
N ASN A 141 10.61 1.90 -15.84
CA ASN A 141 11.08 2.16 -14.50
C ASN A 141 10.00 1.93 -13.46
N PHE A 142 10.40 1.37 -12.34
CA PHE A 142 9.57 1.39 -11.14
C PHE A 142 9.84 2.68 -10.39
N ASN A 143 8.80 3.51 -10.23
CA ASN A 143 8.85 4.76 -9.48
C ASN A 143 8.57 4.55 -8.00
N TYR A 144 7.82 3.49 -7.68
CA TYR A 144 7.52 3.07 -6.34
C TYR A 144 7.58 1.56 -6.20
N ASN A 145 8.21 1.10 -5.13
CA ASN A 145 8.21 -0.29 -4.70
C ASN A 145 8.04 -0.33 -3.19
N GLU A 146 7.09 -1.11 -2.72
CA GLU A 146 6.94 -1.42 -1.31
C GLU A 146 6.66 -2.91 -1.17
N VAL A 147 7.57 -3.62 -0.55
CA VAL A 147 7.44 -5.05 -0.23
C VAL A 147 7.30 -5.19 1.26
N GLY A 148 6.23 -5.83 1.70
CA GLY A 148 6.01 -6.13 3.11
C GLY A 148 5.82 -7.61 3.35
N THR A 149 6.21 -8.09 4.52
CA THR A 149 5.94 -9.45 4.98
C THR A 149 5.62 -9.47 6.46
N ASP A 150 4.64 -10.29 6.81
CA ASP A 150 4.27 -10.58 8.18
C ASP A 150 4.45 -12.06 8.45
N LEU A 151 5.22 -12.36 9.50
CA LEU A 151 5.43 -13.71 10.03
C LEU A 151 4.78 -13.81 11.40
N LYS A 152 3.83 -14.74 11.55
CA LYS A 152 3.07 -14.96 12.78
C LYS A 152 3.37 -16.33 13.35
N PHE A 153 3.88 -16.36 14.56
CA PHE A 153 4.03 -17.55 15.39
C PHE A 153 3.14 -17.44 16.61
N GLU A 154 2.98 -18.51 17.34
CA GLU A 154 2.13 -18.54 18.53
C GLU A 154 2.52 -17.47 19.57
N LYS A 155 3.85 -17.30 19.78
CA LYS A 155 4.41 -16.38 20.78
C LYS A 155 5.20 -15.21 20.19
N ALA A 156 5.29 -15.10 18.87
CA ALA A 156 6.06 -14.04 18.20
C ALA A 156 5.42 -13.61 16.90
N LYS A 157 5.52 -12.32 16.62
CA LYS A 157 5.18 -11.76 15.30
C LYS A 157 6.35 -10.94 14.81
N PHE A 158 6.66 -11.07 13.54
CA PHE A 158 7.69 -10.27 12.86
C PHE A 158 7.08 -9.59 11.67
N ASN A 159 7.43 -8.35 11.47
CA ASN A 159 7.11 -7.62 10.24
C ASN A 159 8.38 -7.04 9.64
N LEU A 160 8.47 -7.11 8.32
CA LEU A 160 9.53 -6.52 7.53
C LEU A 160 8.87 -5.75 6.40
N SER A 161 9.28 -4.50 6.19
CA SER A 161 8.83 -3.69 5.07
C SER A 161 10.02 -2.96 4.44
N TYR A 162 10.13 -3.07 3.13
CA TYR A 162 11.07 -2.31 2.31
C TYR A 162 10.30 -1.37 1.41
N LEU A 163 10.67 -0.09 1.39
CA LEU A 163 10.06 0.94 0.58
C LEU A 163 11.12 1.68 -0.23
N GLN A 164 10.85 1.87 -1.51
CA GLN A 164 11.68 2.67 -2.41
C GLN A 164 10.80 3.61 -3.23
N GLU A 165 11.14 4.90 -3.20
CA GLU A 165 10.58 5.95 -4.05
C GLU A 165 11.67 6.50 -4.96
N LYS A 166 11.36 6.67 -6.24
CA LYS A 166 12.27 7.22 -7.26
C LYS A 166 11.54 8.19 -8.18
N ASN A 167 12.32 8.95 -8.93
CA ASN A 167 11.87 9.88 -9.96
C ASN A 167 10.89 10.93 -9.39
N HIS A 168 9.75 11.13 -10.07
CA HIS A 168 8.75 12.14 -9.70
C HIS A 168 8.04 11.84 -8.37
N ILE A 169 8.01 10.60 -7.90
CA ILE A 169 7.38 10.25 -6.60
C ILE A 169 8.23 10.71 -5.42
N GLY A 170 9.55 10.66 -5.56
CA GLY A 170 10.46 11.04 -4.50
C GLY A 170 11.84 10.40 -4.64
N ASN A 171 12.63 10.53 -3.60
CA ASN A 171 13.93 9.86 -3.48
C ASN A 171 14.07 9.37 -2.05
N LYS A 172 13.45 8.23 -1.76
CA LYS A 172 13.45 7.64 -0.41
C LYS A 172 13.68 6.13 -0.53
N GLU A 173 14.43 5.61 0.42
CA GLU A 173 14.64 4.18 0.52
C GLU A 173 14.73 3.79 2.00
N TYR A 174 13.75 2.99 2.45
CA TYR A 174 13.59 2.63 3.85
C TYR A 174 13.48 1.14 4.04
N LEU A 175 14.09 0.66 5.13
CA LEU A 175 13.84 -0.65 5.68
C LEU A 175 13.23 -0.48 7.06
N GLN A 176 12.05 -1.04 7.26
CA GLN A 176 11.38 -1.07 8.55
C GLN A 176 11.25 -2.51 9.02
N THR A 177 11.60 -2.75 10.27
CA THR A 177 11.49 -4.06 10.90
C THR A 177 10.81 -3.94 12.25
N GLY A 178 9.98 -4.92 12.57
CA GLY A 178 9.34 -5.03 13.88
C GLY A 178 9.29 -6.46 14.36
N ALA A 179 9.29 -6.61 15.68
CA ALA A 179 9.12 -7.88 16.35
C ALA A 179 8.26 -7.67 17.60
N GLU A 180 7.29 -8.55 17.80
CA GLU A 180 6.44 -8.60 18.98
C GLU A 180 6.56 -9.99 19.61
N PHE A 181 6.78 -10.05 20.91
CA PHE A 181 6.93 -11.29 21.66
C PHE A 181 5.90 -11.34 22.79
N LYS A 182 5.07 -12.36 22.81
CA LYS A 182 4.23 -12.69 23.96
C LYS A 182 5.08 -13.43 25.00
N LEU A 183 5.40 -12.74 26.08
CA LEU A 183 6.16 -13.34 27.20
C LEU A 183 5.29 -14.29 28.00
N ASN A 184 4.02 -13.91 28.21
CA ASN A 184 2.97 -14.71 28.84
C ASN A 184 1.59 -14.18 28.38
N ASN A 185 0.51 -14.68 28.99
CA ASN A 185 -0.88 -14.28 28.61
C ASN A 185 -1.18 -12.81 28.87
N SER A 186 -0.40 -12.13 29.69
CA SER A 186 -0.63 -10.75 30.12
C SER A 186 0.48 -9.79 29.71
N SER A 187 1.59 -10.28 29.16
CA SER A 187 2.78 -9.44 28.91
C SER A 187 3.29 -9.60 27.49
N GLU A 188 3.55 -8.50 26.84
CA GLU A 188 4.10 -8.42 25.48
C GLU A 188 5.29 -7.47 25.45
N LEU A 189 6.33 -7.85 24.70
CA LEU A 189 7.49 -7.03 24.37
C LEU A 189 7.47 -6.72 22.88
N GLY A 190 7.56 -5.44 22.52
CA GLY A 190 7.60 -4.97 21.14
C GLY A 190 8.91 -4.25 20.84
N PHE A 191 9.44 -4.49 19.67
CA PHE A 191 10.57 -3.74 19.11
C PHE A 191 10.24 -3.36 17.67
N ASN A 192 10.46 -2.10 17.30
CA ASN A 192 10.47 -1.73 15.90
C ASN A 192 11.49 -0.63 15.58
N THR A 193 11.98 -0.63 14.36
CA THR A 193 12.97 0.30 13.86
C THR A 193 12.73 0.61 12.39
N LYS A 194 13.11 1.81 12.00
CA LYS A 194 13.13 2.27 10.61
C LYS A 194 14.51 2.80 10.27
N ARG A 195 15.08 2.33 9.18
CA ARG A 195 16.38 2.73 8.69
C ARG A 195 16.24 3.35 7.30
N ASN A 196 16.84 4.51 7.13
CA ASN A 196 17.03 5.15 5.83
C ASN A 196 18.28 4.51 5.18
N LEU A 197 18.09 3.88 4.02
CA LEU A 197 19.17 3.18 3.33
C LEU A 197 20.01 4.13 2.48
N LEU A 198 19.45 5.27 2.03
CA LEU A 198 20.21 6.27 1.27
C LEU A 198 21.25 6.97 2.15
N THR A 199 20.89 7.28 3.38
CA THR A 199 21.80 7.93 4.34
C THR A 199 22.52 6.94 5.25
N SER A 200 22.18 5.65 5.16
CA SER A 200 22.67 4.58 6.04
C SER A 200 22.44 4.85 7.52
N SER A 201 21.44 5.66 7.87
CA SER A 201 21.11 6.06 9.23
C SER A 201 19.82 5.40 9.73
N ALA A 202 19.73 5.18 11.05
CA ALA A 202 18.47 4.85 11.67
C ALA A 202 17.64 6.12 11.85
N GLU A 203 16.32 6.04 11.59
CA GLU A 203 15.41 7.14 11.89
C GLU A 203 14.87 7.04 13.31
N PHE A 204 14.55 5.82 13.71
CA PHE A 204 14.17 5.58 15.11
C PHE A 204 14.41 4.13 15.53
N TYR A 205 14.51 3.95 16.84
CA TYR A 205 14.33 2.69 17.57
C TYR A 205 13.21 2.86 18.58
N ASN A 206 12.31 1.91 18.62
CA ASN A 206 11.23 1.88 19.61
C ASN A 206 11.20 0.51 20.28
N LEU A 207 11.27 0.53 21.61
CA LEU A 207 11.12 -0.64 22.47
C LEU A 207 9.91 -0.40 23.36
N SER A 208 8.98 -1.36 23.42
CA SER A 208 7.77 -1.26 24.21
C SER A 208 7.55 -2.51 25.03
N TYR A 209 7.05 -2.34 26.23
CA TYR A 209 6.55 -3.40 27.08
C TYR A 209 5.12 -3.08 27.47
N SER A 210 4.21 -4.02 27.32
CA SER A 210 2.82 -3.88 27.73
C SER A 210 2.41 -5.01 28.65
N TYR A 211 1.62 -4.67 29.66
CA TYR A 211 0.99 -5.60 30.59
C TYR A 211 -0.52 -5.37 30.56
N ILE A 212 -1.28 -6.42 30.31
CA ILE A 212 -2.74 -6.37 30.22
C ILE A 212 -3.30 -7.57 30.98
N ASN A 213 -4.14 -7.28 31.98
CA ASN A 213 -4.99 -8.27 32.63
C ASN A 213 -6.42 -7.74 32.74
N ASP A 214 -7.31 -8.47 33.37
CA ASP A 214 -8.75 -8.13 33.46
C ASP A 214 -9.02 -6.79 34.12
N CYS A 215 -8.11 -6.26 34.95
CA CYS A 215 -8.30 -5.05 35.75
C CYS A 215 -7.30 -3.93 35.42
N LEU A 216 -6.17 -4.23 34.77
CA LEU A 216 -5.10 -3.27 34.57
C LEU A 216 -4.52 -3.38 33.15
N LYS A 217 -4.39 -2.22 32.51
CA LYS A 217 -3.58 -2.06 31.29
C LYS A 217 -2.50 -1.03 31.58
N ALA A 218 -1.23 -1.47 31.55
CA ALA A 218 -0.07 -0.64 31.76
C ALA A 218 0.95 -0.86 30.64
N GLY A 219 1.72 0.16 30.27
CA GLY A 219 2.74 0.04 29.25
C GLY A 219 3.85 1.06 29.44
N ILE A 220 5.05 0.69 29.03
CA ILE A 220 6.23 1.55 28.96
C ILE A 220 6.76 1.46 27.54
N ALA A 221 7.06 2.61 26.95
CA ALA A 221 7.72 2.70 25.67
C ALA A 221 8.96 3.59 25.76
N TYR A 222 10.06 3.09 25.23
CA TYR A 222 11.27 3.86 25.01
C TYR A 222 11.41 4.07 23.50
N ARG A 223 11.46 5.35 23.08
CA ARG A 223 11.67 5.72 21.68
C ARG A 223 12.87 6.63 21.59
N ARG A 224 13.80 6.30 20.70
CA ARG A 224 14.92 7.14 20.32
C ARG A 224 14.79 7.47 18.85
N GLU A 225 14.70 8.75 18.54
CA GLU A 225 14.69 9.29 17.19
C GLU A 225 16.04 9.90 16.86
N PHE A 226 16.43 9.84 15.60
CA PHE A 226 17.66 10.41 15.08
C PHE A 226 17.27 11.45 14.03
N TYR A 227 17.66 12.68 14.29
CA TYR A 227 17.44 13.79 13.37
C TYR A 227 18.75 14.08 12.66
N THR A 228 18.70 14.43 11.39
CA THR A 228 19.82 15.02 10.65
C THR A 228 19.71 16.53 10.76
N ASP A 229 20.85 17.25 10.73
CA ASP A 229 20.88 18.72 10.86
C ASP A 229 20.04 19.47 9.80
N ARG A 230 19.54 18.77 8.79
CA ARG A 230 18.64 19.32 7.75
C ARG A 230 17.16 19.33 8.15
N ASP A 231 16.80 18.67 9.24
CA ASP A 231 15.42 18.56 9.72
C ASP A 231 15.08 19.65 10.75
N ILE A 232 16.01 20.59 11.00
CA ILE A 232 15.92 21.63 12.03
C ILE A 232 15.76 23.04 11.42
N GLU A 233 15.44 23.15 10.12
CA GLU A 233 15.08 24.43 9.50
C GLU A 233 13.58 24.72 9.56
#